data_cc1fda3aafae4dbca3ff992eace8e3c3
#
_entry.id   cc1fda3aafae4dbca3ff992eace8e3c3
#
_cell.length_a   1.000
_cell.length_b   1.000
_cell.length_c   1.000
_cell.angle_alpha   90.00
_cell.angle_beta   90.00
_cell.angle_gamma   90.00
#
_symmetry.space_group_name_H-M   'P 1'
#
loop_
_entity.id
_entity.type
_entity.pdbx_description
1 polymer ?
#
loop_
_entity_poly.entity_id
_entity_poly.type
_entity_poly.pdbx_seq_one_letter_code
_entity_poly.pdbx_strand_id
1 'polypeptide(L)'
;MTGSARTDGGDGDAAVRDELDREVRRVTERLRALALARLPEPAPPWPSRAAAAHAAAQALADAAARLEGEPLRPVPELAPSAAADLVAVCGADLVAALGSAPGRSADALVALDALRRARRAL
;
A
#
# COMPACT_ATOMS: atom_id res chain seq x y z
N MET A 1 -29.15 -19.93 4.23
CA MET A 1 -27.84 -20.59 4.32
C MET A 1 -26.80 -19.97 3.41
N THR A 2 -27.14 -19.84 2.15
CA THR A 2 -26.21 -19.26 1.16
C THR A 2 -25.85 -17.80 1.43
N GLY A 3 -26.71 -17.05 2.12
CA GLY A 3 -26.43 -15.68 2.49
C GLY A 3 -25.24 -15.49 3.42
N SER A 4 -24.95 -16.50 4.25
CA SER A 4 -23.86 -16.40 5.21
C SER A 4 -22.48 -16.36 4.53
N ALA A 5 -22.29 -17.14 3.47
CA ALA A 5 -21.02 -17.13 2.72
C ALA A 5 -20.72 -15.76 2.09
N ARG A 6 -21.74 -15.10 1.56
CA ARG A 6 -21.58 -13.76 0.97
C ARG A 6 -21.29 -12.70 2.03
N THR A 7 -21.94 -12.82 3.17
CA THR A 7 -21.72 -11.91 4.29
C THR A 7 -20.28 -12.04 4.79
N ASP A 8 -19.78 -13.27 4.92
CA ASP A 8 -18.40 -13.51 5.36
C ASP A 8 -17.40 -12.91 4.37
N GLY A 9 -17.62 -13.07 3.06
CA GLY A 9 -16.77 -12.49 2.04
C GLY A 9 -16.78 -10.95 2.08
N GLY A 10 -17.97 -10.36 2.23
CA GLY A 10 -18.11 -8.91 2.36
C GLY A 10 -17.47 -8.37 3.61
N ASP A 11 -17.62 -9.04 4.73
CA ASP A 11 -16.99 -8.66 6.00
C ASP A 11 -15.46 -8.78 5.91
N GLY A 12 -14.96 -9.83 5.26
CA GLY A 12 -13.53 -10.03 5.03
C GLY A 12 -12.94 -8.93 4.17
N ASP A 13 -13.62 -8.56 3.10
CA ASP A 13 -13.18 -7.47 2.22
C ASP A 13 -13.16 -6.13 2.96
N ALA A 14 -14.19 -5.84 3.74
CA ALA A 14 -14.26 -4.63 4.54
C ALA A 14 -13.13 -4.57 5.57
N ALA A 15 -12.85 -5.69 6.24
CA ALA A 15 -11.76 -5.76 7.22
C ALA A 15 -10.40 -5.51 6.57
N VAL A 16 -10.16 -6.10 5.40
CA VAL A 16 -8.90 -5.88 4.66
C VAL A 16 -8.76 -4.42 4.23
N ARG A 17 -9.83 -3.81 3.72
CA ARG A 17 -9.80 -2.39 3.34
C ARG A 17 -9.49 -1.50 4.53
N ASP A 18 -10.07 -1.77 5.69
CA ASP A 18 -9.83 -1.00 6.91
C ASP A 18 -8.38 -1.15 7.40
N GLU A 19 -7.85 -2.37 7.37
CA GLU A 19 -6.46 -2.64 7.72
C GLU A 19 -5.50 -1.93 6.78
N LEU A 20 -5.78 -2.00 5.47
CA LEU A 20 -4.98 -1.34 4.45
C LEU A 20 -4.96 0.17 4.65
N ASP A 21 -6.13 0.76 4.85
CA ASP A 21 -6.25 2.20 5.06
C ASP A 21 -5.48 2.66 6.30
N ARG A 22 -5.58 1.90 7.39
CA ARG A 22 -4.81 2.17 8.61
C ARG A 22 -3.31 2.09 8.38
N GLU A 23 -2.84 1.05 7.69
CA GLU A 23 -1.41 0.86 7.46
C GLU A 23 -0.85 1.93 6.50
N VAL A 24 -1.60 2.31 5.48
CA VAL A 24 -1.24 3.44 4.61
C VAL A 24 -1.06 4.71 5.43
N ARG A 25 -1.98 5.00 6.33
CA ARG A 25 -1.86 6.17 7.21
C ARG A 25 -0.63 6.09 8.10
N ARG A 26 -0.34 4.95 8.68
CA ARG A 26 0.85 4.77 9.53
C ARG A 26 2.14 5.03 8.75
N VAL A 27 2.22 4.50 7.54
CA VAL A 27 3.39 4.72 6.68
C VAL A 27 3.52 6.19 6.30
N THR A 28 2.42 6.83 5.87
CA THR A 28 2.44 8.24 5.48
C THR A 28 2.76 9.16 6.65
N GLU A 29 2.22 8.89 7.83
CA GLU A 29 2.52 9.65 9.05
C GLU A 29 4.00 9.50 9.42
N ARG A 30 4.52 8.28 9.34
CA ARG A 30 5.93 8.02 9.63
C ARG A 30 6.84 8.78 8.65
N LEU A 31 6.50 8.76 7.36
CA LEU A 31 7.26 9.48 6.33
C LEU A 31 7.23 10.99 6.56
N ARG A 32 6.06 11.54 6.92
CA ARG A 32 5.93 12.98 7.19
C ARG A 32 6.67 13.41 8.45
N ALA A 33 6.83 12.52 9.41
CA ALA A 33 7.58 12.79 10.63
C ALA A 33 9.10 12.71 10.44
N LEU A 34 9.57 12.03 9.38
CA LEU A 34 11.00 11.94 9.10
C LEU A 34 11.52 13.24 8.49
N ALA A 35 12.66 13.71 9.00
CA ALA A 35 13.39 14.81 8.36
C ALA A 35 13.86 14.35 6.97
N LEU A 36 13.77 15.25 5.98
CA LEU A 36 14.17 14.94 4.60
C LEU A 36 15.61 14.43 4.52
N ALA A 37 16.50 14.97 5.35
CA ALA A 37 17.90 14.55 5.40
C ALA A 37 18.09 13.09 5.82
N ARG A 38 17.09 12.46 6.43
CA ARG A 38 17.15 11.07 6.86
C ARG A 38 16.67 10.08 5.81
N LEU A 39 16.01 10.53 4.75
CA LEU A 39 15.48 9.65 3.70
C LEU A 39 16.57 8.89 2.94
N PRO A 40 17.80 9.44 2.74
CA PRO A 40 18.87 8.68 2.12
C PRO A 40 19.51 7.61 3.02
N GLU A 41 19.19 7.60 4.31
CA GLU A 41 19.78 6.63 5.26
C GLU A 41 19.43 5.19 4.86
N PRO A 42 20.37 4.24 5.06
CA PRO A 42 20.10 2.84 4.76
C PRO A 42 18.89 2.30 5.51
N ALA A 43 18.09 1.49 4.83
CA ALA A 43 16.90 0.85 5.37
C ALA A 43 16.81 -0.59 4.86
N PRO A 44 17.67 -1.50 5.35
CA PRO A 44 17.69 -2.87 4.84
C PRO A 44 16.32 -3.52 4.86
N PRO A 45 15.96 -4.31 3.83
CA PRO A 45 16.78 -4.72 2.68
C PRO A 45 16.87 -3.70 1.54
N TRP A 46 16.32 -2.51 1.70
CA TRP A 46 16.39 -1.45 0.70
C TRP A 46 17.65 -0.60 0.90
N PRO A 47 18.17 0.02 -0.20
CA PRO A 47 19.36 0.87 -0.09
C PRO A 47 19.12 2.14 0.72
N SER A 48 17.87 2.60 0.83
CA SER A 48 17.54 3.81 1.58
C SER A 48 16.09 3.77 2.08
N ARG A 49 15.75 4.65 3.02
CA ARG A 49 14.38 4.86 3.47
C ARG A 49 13.48 5.33 2.31
N ALA A 50 14.01 6.20 1.46
CA ALA A 50 13.28 6.64 0.25
C ALA A 50 12.96 5.44 -0.66
N ALA A 51 13.90 4.54 -0.86
CA ALA A 51 13.68 3.33 -1.65
C ALA A 51 12.64 2.40 -1.00
N ALA A 52 12.63 2.29 0.32
CA ALA A 52 11.62 1.52 1.05
C ALA A 52 10.22 2.11 0.82
N ALA A 53 10.09 3.42 0.91
CA ALA A 53 8.82 4.11 0.65
C ALA A 53 8.35 3.91 -0.79
N HIS A 54 9.26 4.03 -1.77
CA HIS A 54 8.94 3.80 -3.18
C HIS A 54 8.49 2.35 -3.42
N ALA A 55 9.15 1.38 -2.80
CA ALA A 55 8.76 -0.02 -2.90
C ALA A 55 7.36 -0.27 -2.34
N ALA A 56 6.99 0.40 -1.25
CA ALA A 56 5.64 0.34 -0.70
C ALA A 56 4.61 0.89 -1.69
N ALA A 57 4.88 2.04 -2.28
CA ALA A 57 4.01 2.63 -3.29
C ALA A 57 3.87 1.72 -4.51
N GLN A 58 4.97 1.12 -4.97
CA GLN A 58 4.95 0.17 -6.09
C GLN A 58 4.09 -1.05 -5.78
N ALA A 59 4.20 -1.61 -4.57
CA ALA A 59 3.37 -2.75 -4.18
C ALA A 59 1.88 -2.42 -4.19
N LEU A 60 1.51 -1.23 -3.73
CA LEU A 60 0.13 -0.74 -3.77
C LEU A 60 -0.37 -0.58 -5.21
N ALA A 61 0.43 0.03 -6.07
CA ALA A 61 0.10 0.24 -7.48
C ALA A 61 -0.04 -1.09 -8.23
N ASP A 62 0.85 -2.04 -7.98
CA ASP A 62 0.81 -3.36 -8.60
C ASP A 62 -0.47 -4.11 -8.20
N ALA A 63 -0.83 -4.07 -6.93
CA ALA A 63 -2.05 -4.72 -6.44
C ALA A 63 -3.30 -4.11 -7.10
N ALA A 64 -3.37 -2.78 -7.19
CA ALA A 64 -4.48 -2.11 -7.86
C ALA A 64 -4.56 -2.48 -9.34
N ALA A 65 -3.44 -2.53 -10.04
CA ALA A 65 -3.39 -2.90 -11.46
C ALA A 65 -3.89 -4.33 -11.67
N ARG A 66 -3.50 -5.28 -10.80
CA ARG A 66 -3.99 -6.66 -10.88
C ARG A 66 -5.49 -6.76 -10.69
N LEU A 67 -6.03 -6.00 -9.73
CA LEU A 67 -7.48 -5.97 -9.49
C LEU A 67 -8.25 -5.38 -10.67
N GLU A 68 -7.67 -4.40 -11.34
CA GLU A 68 -8.30 -3.71 -12.47
C GLU A 68 -8.04 -4.40 -13.82
N GLY A 69 -7.23 -5.46 -13.84
CA GLY A 69 -6.84 -6.13 -15.07
C GLY A 69 -5.93 -5.30 -15.96
N GLU A 70 -5.21 -4.35 -15.36
CA GLU A 70 -4.29 -3.46 -16.06
C GLU A 70 -2.86 -3.97 -16.02
N PRO A 71 -2.01 -3.64 -17.00
CA PRO A 71 -0.60 -4.00 -16.94
C PRO A 71 0.10 -3.31 -15.76
N LEU A 72 1.07 -4.02 -15.18
CA LEU A 72 1.91 -3.42 -14.14
C LEU A 72 2.80 -2.35 -14.76
N ARG A 73 2.90 -1.21 -14.10
CA ARG A 73 3.72 -0.09 -14.55
C ARG A 73 4.60 0.41 -13.42
N PRO A 74 5.84 0.84 -13.71
CA PRO A 74 6.69 1.47 -12.71
C PRO A 74 6.03 2.74 -12.17
N VAL A 75 6.02 2.87 -10.84
CA VAL A 75 5.63 4.11 -10.21
C VAL A 75 6.74 5.14 -10.44
N PRO A 76 6.43 6.38 -10.82
CA PRO A 76 7.46 7.39 -11.04
C PRO A 76 8.32 7.63 -9.80
N GLU A 77 9.61 7.82 -10.03
CA GLU A 77 10.50 8.29 -8.96
C GLU A 77 10.34 9.80 -8.81
N LEU A 78 9.79 10.19 -7.67
CA LEU A 78 9.57 11.59 -7.35
C LEU A 78 10.62 12.05 -6.35
N ALA A 79 10.67 13.37 -6.13
CA ALA A 79 11.53 13.93 -5.09
C ALA A 79 11.18 13.30 -3.73
N PRO A 80 12.17 13.10 -2.82
CA PRO A 80 11.92 12.51 -1.51
C PRO A 80 10.80 13.19 -0.72
N SER A 81 10.62 14.50 -0.89
CA SER A 81 9.54 15.25 -0.24
C SER A 81 8.13 14.80 -0.66
N ALA A 82 8.00 14.10 -1.79
CA ALA A 82 6.72 13.59 -2.30
C ALA A 82 6.44 12.14 -1.89
N ALA A 83 7.34 11.49 -1.14
CA ALA A 83 7.22 10.07 -0.81
C ALA A 83 5.92 9.74 -0.08
N ALA A 84 5.54 10.53 0.93
CA ALA A 84 4.31 10.31 1.68
C ALA A 84 3.08 10.45 0.79
N ASP A 85 3.05 11.47 -0.07
CA ASP A 85 1.93 11.70 -0.98
C ASP A 85 1.80 10.57 -1.99
N LEU A 86 2.92 10.06 -2.50
CA LEU A 86 2.93 8.95 -3.44
C LEU A 86 2.32 7.68 -2.81
N VAL A 87 2.71 7.36 -1.58
CA VAL A 87 2.13 6.22 -0.85
C VAL A 87 0.63 6.44 -0.62
N ALA A 88 0.25 7.65 -0.24
CA ALA A 88 -1.16 7.98 0.01
C ALA A 88 -2.02 7.82 -1.25
N VAL A 89 -1.55 8.31 -2.39
CA VAL A 89 -2.28 8.21 -3.66
C VAL A 89 -2.40 6.75 -4.10
N CYS A 90 -1.30 6.01 -4.10
CA CYS A 90 -1.33 4.59 -4.48
C CYS A 90 -2.21 3.77 -3.52
N GLY A 91 -2.20 4.11 -2.23
CA GLY A 91 -3.06 3.49 -1.24
C GLY A 91 -4.54 3.74 -1.50
N ALA A 92 -4.90 4.98 -1.80
CA ALA A 92 -6.28 5.36 -2.13
C ALA A 92 -6.78 4.64 -3.38
N ASP A 93 -5.93 4.51 -4.39
CA ASP A 93 -6.26 3.79 -5.63
C ASP A 93 -6.54 2.31 -5.35
N LEU A 94 -5.74 1.68 -4.49
CA LEU A 94 -5.96 0.28 -4.13
C LEU A 94 -7.25 0.09 -3.35
N VAL A 95 -7.54 0.96 -2.38
CA VAL A 95 -8.78 0.91 -1.62
C VAL A 95 -10.00 1.03 -2.54
N ALA A 96 -9.93 1.95 -3.50
CA ALA A 96 -10.99 2.12 -4.51
C ALA A 96 -11.15 0.87 -5.39
N ALA A 97 -10.05 0.29 -5.85
CA ALA A 97 -10.05 -0.91 -6.67
C ALA A 97 -10.68 -2.10 -5.93
N LEU A 98 -10.39 -2.25 -4.64
CA LEU A 98 -10.99 -3.29 -3.80
C LEU A 98 -12.50 -3.14 -3.68
N GLY A 99 -12.99 -1.92 -3.59
CA GLY A 99 -14.43 -1.64 -3.56
C GLY A 99 -15.16 -2.09 -4.81
N SER A 100 -14.45 -2.14 -5.94
CA SER A 100 -15.00 -2.54 -7.24
C SER A 100 -14.74 -4.00 -7.60
N ALA A 101 -14.02 -4.74 -6.76
CA ALA A 101 -13.62 -6.12 -7.03
C ALA A 101 -13.83 -7.01 -5.79
N PRO A 102 -15.10 -7.24 -5.41
CA PRO A 102 -15.39 -8.04 -4.21
C PRO A 102 -14.85 -9.46 -4.32
N GLY A 103 -14.38 -9.99 -3.19
CA GLY A 103 -13.81 -11.34 -3.11
C GLY A 103 -12.35 -11.44 -3.59
N ARG A 104 -11.69 -10.33 -3.88
CA ARG A 104 -10.34 -10.32 -4.43
C ARG A 104 -9.33 -9.63 -3.51
N SER A 105 -9.40 -9.92 -2.23
CA SER A 105 -8.51 -9.29 -1.25
C SER A 105 -7.10 -9.87 -1.20
N ALA A 106 -6.83 -10.98 -1.89
CA ALA A 106 -5.51 -11.62 -1.84
C ALA A 106 -4.37 -10.69 -2.27
N ASP A 107 -4.57 -9.93 -3.36
CA ASP A 107 -3.57 -8.96 -3.83
C ASP A 107 -3.36 -7.83 -2.82
N ALA A 108 -4.42 -7.41 -2.15
CA ALA A 108 -4.35 -6.40 -1.11
C ALA A 108 -3.57 -6.88 0.11
N LEU A 109 -3.68 -8.15 0.47
CA LEU A 109 -2.91 -8.72 1.57
C LEU A 109 -1.41 -8.73 1.28
N VAL A 110 -1.03 -8.98 0.03
CA VAL A 110 0.38 -8.88 -0.40
C VAL A 110 0.88 -7.44 -0.24
N ALA A 111 0.10 -6.46 -0.68
CA ALA A 111 0.44 -5.05 -0.54
C ALA A 111 0.51 -4.62 0.93
N LEU A 112 -0.41 -5.11 1.76
CA LEU A 112 -0.43 -4.83 3.20
C LEU A 112 0.84 -5.33 3.88
N ASP A 113 1.29 -6.54 3.53
CA ASP A 113 2.54 -7.08 4.04
C ASP A 113 3.74 -6.23 3.62
N ALA A 114 3.77 -5.79 2.37
CA ALA A 114 4.82 -4.91 1.85
C ALA A 114 4.87 -3.57 2.60
N LEU A 115 3.69 -2.98 2.88
CA LEU A 115 3.60 -1.75 3.69
C LEU A 115 4.16 -1.94 5.09
N ARG A 116 3.82 -3.04 5.73
CA ARG A 116 4.31 -3.36 7.08
C ARG A 116 5.81 -3.53 7.12
N ARG A 117 6.38 -4.21 6.13
CA ARG A 117 7.84 -4.36 6.02
C ARG A 117 8.51 -3.02 5.81
N ALA A 118 7.98 -2.18 4.92
CA ALA A 118 8.52 -0.85 4.69
C ALA A 118 8.46 0.01 5.96
N ARG A 119 7.34 -0.02 6.67
CA ARG A 119 7.18 0.75 7.91
C ARG A 119 8.22 0.37 8.96
N ARG A 120 8.52 -0.92 9.08
CA ARG A 120 9.55 -1.37 10.03
C ARG A 120 10.96 -0.87 9.65
N ALA A 121 11.20 -0.59 8.39
CA ALA A 121 12.47 -0.06 7.90
C ALA A 121 12.57 1.47 7.99
N LEU A 122 11.44 2.13 8.15
CA LEU A 122 11.39 3.59 8.30
C LEU A 122 11.63 3.99 9.75
#